data_635f044b409cdc9661a21a4c1529a8cb
#
_entry.id   635f044b409cdc9661a21a4c1529a8cb
#
_cell.length_a   1.000
_cell.length_b   1.000
_cell.length_c   1.000
_cell.angle_alpha   90.00
_cell.angle_beta   90.00
_cell.angle_gamma   90.00
#
_symmetry.space_group_name_H-M   'P 1'
#
loop_
_entity.id
_entity.type
_entity.pdbx_description
1 polymer ?
#
loop_
_entity_poly.entity_id
_entity_poly.type
_entity_poly.pdbx_seq_one_letter_code
_entity_poly.pdbx_strand_id
1 'polypeptide(L)'
;MCGIIGINSNKPVSVSIINSLKKLEYRGYDSAGIATLSSGQINEVKSEGRVDKLEKNSMVQNMEGKIGIGHVRWATHGLPNSINAHPHSSQNVSVVHNGIIENSTLLKKFLVGKGHKFKSQTDTEVIVHLITEHLKTDDIINSIKKTLKSLHGSFALGIIFKDQPDLIVGARRGSPLAVGYGPNENYLGSDSYALKSMTNKITYLNDGEFCVIKKDHVEFFNEDGIKINKKVLELSSDEENYNKGDYKHFMAKEIEEQPITLKNGIKEYVDSANKDINIYNFPWKENEITSITLIGCGTAYHSCLMAKYWFEELTSLDVSVDIASEFRYRKNRFKKETLYVFVSQSGETADTYAALDLCKKNGMKTCAVVNVIESSIARDSEFVLPIHCGTEIGVASTKAFLGQILILYILSLKLGLLRKDMKKELFNQKLKDLKELPKLVEQTLLIDNKIQPISNTFNEAKGSMFLGRGFSYPIALEGALKLKELSYIHAEGYPAGEMKHGPLALIEEGMPVVVLAPRDNYYKKTISNMQEVIARGAKVLLITNKSKDEIVSENIWETLEVESTNEDLLPFLLTIPLQKLAYYSALKKGFDIDKPRNLAKSVTVE
;
A
#
# COMPACT_ATOMS: atom_id res chain seq x y z
N MET A 1 2.36 10.21 -2.17
CA MET A 1 2.58 10.27 -0.70
C MET A 1 3.94 10.80 -0.40
N CYS A 2 4.13 11.30 0.84
CA CYS A 2 5.37 11.95 1.25
C CYS A 2 6.14 11.10 2.25
N GLY A 3 7.44 11.35 2.40
CA GLY A 3 8.29 10.70 3.38
C GLY A 3 9.10 11.71 4.17
N ILE A 4 9.10 11.57 5.50
CA ILE A 4 9.82 12.41 6.45
C ILE A 4 10.99 11.63 7.04
N ILE A 5 12.11 12.30 7.21
CA ILE A 5 13.22 11.90 8.05
C ILE A 5 13.70 13.10 8.88
N GLY A 6 14.01 12.89 10.13
CA GLY A 6 14.70 13.84 11.02
C GLY A 6 15.84 13.14 11.73
N ILE A 7 16.98 13.79 11.88
CA ILE A 7 18.15 13.24 12.57
C ILE A 7 18.73 14.31 13.50
N ASN A 8 18.92 13.92 14.75
CA ASN A 8 19.64 14.71 15.75
C ASN A 8 20.85 13.90 16.23
N SER A 9 22.06 14.33 15.91
CA SER A 9 23.30 13.56 16.09
C SER A 9 24.48 14.45 16.53
N ASN A 10 25.60 13.83 16.83
CA ASN A 10 26.87 14.50 17.07
C ASN A 10 27.72 14.71 15.79
N LYS A 11 27.28 14.14 14.66
CA LYS A 11 27.95 14.19 13.35
C LYS A 11 27.10 14.97 12.35
N PRO A 12 27.67 15.49 11.24
CA PRO A 12 26.87 16.05 10.16
C PRO A 12 25.84 15.05 9.63
N VAL A 13 24.58 15.49 9.45
CA VAL A 13 23.45 14.59 9.17
C VAL A 13 22.99 14.57 7.71
N SER A 14 23.52 15.46 6.85
CA SER A 14 23.06 15.63 5.48
C SER A 14 23.10 14.32 4.67
N VAL A 15 24.23 13.61 4.70
CA VAL A 15 24.41 12.34 3.98
C VAL A 15 23.46 11.26 4.50
N SER A 16 23.31 11.15 5.83
CA SER A 16 22.39 10.17 6.43
C SER A 16 20.93 10.46 6.08
N ILE A 17 20.55 11.74 6.04
CA ILE A 17 19.20 12.15 5.61
C ILE A 17 18.98 11.78 4.15
N ILE A 18 19.93 12.09 3.24
CA ILE A 18 19.82 11.74 1.81
C ILE A 18 19.67 10.23 1.62
N ASN A 19 20.48 9.41 2.31
CA ASN A 19 20.40 7.95 2.23
C ASN A 19 19.04 7.42 2.72
N SER A 20 18.49 8.02 3.75
CA SER A 20 17.16 7.66 4.26
C SER A 20 16.03 8.13 3.31
N LEU A 21 16.16 9.32 2.71
CA LEU A 21 15.21 9.81 1.70
C LEU A 21 15.17 8.92 0.46
N LYS A 22 16.30 8.37 0.01
CA LYS A 22 16.35 7.39 -1.08
C LYS A 22 15.52 6.14 -0.76
N LYS A 23 15.53 5.69 0.50
CA LYS A 23 14.69 4.57 0.96
C LYS A 23 13.21 4.93 1.02
N LEU A 24 12.88 6.21 1.27
CA LEU A 24 11.51 6.72 1.29
C LEU A 24 10.99 7.13 -0.09
N GLU A 25 11.81 7.09 -1.14
CA GLU A 25 11.43 7.57 -2.48
C GLU A 25 10.25 6.80 -3.09
N TYR A 26 9.98 5.57 -2.65
CA TYR A 26 8.77 4.83 -3.03
C TYR A 26 7.46 5.52 -2.56
N ARG A 27 7.56 6.43 -1.57
CA ARG A 27 6.43 7.22 -1.07
C ARG A 27 6.17 8.48 -1.90
N GLY A 28 7.19 9.06 -2.52
CA GLY A 28 7.04 10.26 -3.33
C GLY A 28 8.35 10.63 -4.01
N TYR A 29 8.28 11.12 -5.23
CA TYR A 29 9.44 11.42 -6.07
C TYR A 29 9.24 12.66 -6.95
N ASP A 30 8.24 13.50 -6.63
CA ASP A 30 7.94 14.72 -7.39
C ASP A 30 8.91 15.86 -7.06
N SER A 31 9.35 15.91 -5.82
CA SER A 31 10.41 16.79 -5.35
C SER A 31 10.99 16.29 -4.03
N ALA A 32 12.19 16.75 -3.70
CA ALA A 32 12.88 16.41 -2.46
C ALA A 32 13.58 17.64 -1.87
N GLY A 33 13.83 17.62 -0.56
CA GLY A 33 14.61 18.67 0.06
C GLY A 33 15.05 18.31 1.48
N ILE A 34 16.00 19.09 1.94
CA ILE A 34 16.64 18.95 3.24
C ILE A 34 16.79 20.34 3.89
N ALA A 35 16.63 20.41 5.19
CA ALA A 35 17.08 21.54 6.00
C ALA A 35 17.94 21.04 7.15
N THR A 36 19.08 21.71 7.40
CA THR A 36 19.95 21.46 8.53
C THR A 36 20.21 22.75 9.30
N LEU A 37 20.48 22.62 10.59
CA LEU A 37 20.85 23.74 11.44
C LEU A 37 22.36 23.73 11.70
N SER A 38 23.05 24.79 11.29
CA SER A 38 24.47 25.01 11.53
C SER A 38 24.73 26.46 11.90
N SER A 39 25.56 26.70 12.93
CA SER A 39 25.95 28.04 13.39
C SER A 39 24.76 28.99 13.64
N GLY A 40 23.67 28.46 14.18
CA GLY A 40 22.44 29.25 14.46
C GLY A 40 21.68 29.67 13.20
N GLN A 41 21.91 29.02 12.06
CA GLN A 41 21.18 29.29 10.81
C GLN A 41 20.58 28.00 10.23
N ILE A 42 19.37 28.10 9.72
CA ILE A 42 18.70 27.02 8.98
C ILE A 42 19.17 27.12 7.51
N ASN A 43 19.89 26.10 7.05
CA ASN A 43 20.33 25.96 5.66
C ASN A 43 19.39 24.98 4.95
N GLU A 44 18.82 25.38 3.83
CA GLU A 44 17.81 24.64 3.08
C GLU A 44 18.24 24.42 1.65
N VAL A 45 18.10 23.18 1.15
CA VAL A 45 18.30 22.84 -0.26
C VAL A 45 17.12 22.00 -0.74
N LYS A 46 16.53 22.39 -1.87
CA LYS A 46 15.39 21.73 -2.50
C LYS A 46 15.63 21.45 -3.97
N SER A 47 15.05 20.38 -4.47
CA SER A 47 15.11 20.03 -5.88
C SER A 47 13.80 19.45 -6.38
N GLU A 48 13.46 19.72 -7.61
CA GLU A 48 12.42 19.05 -8.35
C GLU A 48 12.86 17.65 -8.76
N GLY A 49 11.95 16.66 -8.69
CA GLY A 49 12.21 15.28 -9.07
C GLY A 49 12.86 14.45 -7.95
N ARG A 50 13.59 13.42 -8.34
CA ARG A 50 14.14 12.39 -7.46
C ARG A 50 15.27 12.86 -6.55
N VAL A 51 15.50 12.15 -5.46
CA VAL A 51 16.55 12.41 -4.45
C VAL A 51 17.94 12.45 -5.06
N ASP A 52 18.21 11.71 -6.13
CA ASP A 52 19.50 11.75 -6.83
C ASP A 52 19.87 13.14 -7.37
N LYS A 53 18.88 13.97 -7.74
CA LYS A 53 19.11 15.37 -8.13
C LYS A 53 19.50 16.21 -6.93
N LEU A 54 18.85 15.99 -5.78
CA LEU A 54 19.19 16.68 -4.54
C LEU A 54 20.59 16.30 -4.06
N GLU A 55 20.94 15.01 -4.10
CA GLU A 55 22.27 14.51 -3.72
C GLU A 55 23.42 15.12 -4.54
N LYS A 56 23.23 15.32 -5.86
CA LYS A 56 24.22 15.92 -6.77
C LYS A 56 24.42 17.41 -6.54
N ASN A 57 23.59 18.06 -5.71
CA ASN A 57 23.77 19.47 -5.40
C ASN A 57 24.94 19.65 -4.44
N SER A 58 25.95 20.42 -4.87
CA SER A 58 27.17 20.69 -4.07
C SER A 58 26.87 21.33 -2.71
N MET A 59 25.79 22.11 -2.60
CA MET A 59 25.38 22.69 -1.32
C MET A 59 25.02 21.62 -0.29
N VAL A 60 24.37 20.51 -0.69
CA VAL A 60 24.00 19.41 0.21
C VAL A 60 25.24 18.70 0.75
N GLN A 61 26.25 18.50 -0.11
CA GLN A 61 27.49 17.85 0.28
C GLN A 61 28.32 18.66 1.31
N ASN A 62 28.12 19.97 1.33
CA ASN A 62 28.80 20.90 2.24
C ASN A 62 27.95 21.28 3.48
N MET A 63 26.82 20.63 3.73
CA MET A 63 26.01 20.89 4.90
C MET A 63 26.61 20.22 6.15
N GLU A 64 27.08 21.01 7.10
CA GLU A 64 27.75 20.56 8.34
C GLU A 64 26.80 20.47 9.56
N GLY A 65 25.51 20.75 9.38
CA GLY A 65 24.53 20.70 10.46
C GLY A 65 24.42 19.32 11.12
N LYS A 66 24.37 19.27 12.44
CA LYS A 66 24.26 18.06 13.26
C LYS A 66 22.82 17.69 13.57
N ILE A 67 21.90 18.56 13.24
CA ILE A 67 20.46 18.37 13.32
C ILE A 67 19.85 18.76 11.98
N GLY A 68 18.88 17.98 11.52
CA GLY A 68 18.23 18.27 10.25
C GLY A 68 16.97 17.44 10.02
N ILE A 69 16.20 17.91 9.06
CA ILE A 69 14.98 17.28 8.56
C ILE A 69 15.04 17.17 7.05
N GLY A 70 14.46 16.11 6.50
CA GLY A 70 14.39 15.89 5.07
C GLY A 70 13.04 15.34 4.65
N HIS A 71 12.73 15.50 3.36
CA HIS A 71 11.43 15.17 2.83
C HIS A 71 11.51 14.72 1.36
N VAL A 72 10.72 13.71 1.01
CA VAL A 72 10.35 13.37 -0.36
C VAL A 72 8.86 13.63 -0.54
N ARG A 73 8.52 14.39 -1.57
CA ARG A 73 7.16 14.91 -1.78
C ARG A 73 6.42 14.15 -2.88
N TRP A 74 5.17 13.88 -2.59
CA TRP A 74 4.10 13.60 -3.51
C TRP A 74 3.17 14.81 -3.53
N ALA A 75 3.04 15.47 -4.67
CA ALA A 75 2.32 16.74 -4.76
C ALA A 75 0.81 16.55 -4.63
N THR A 76 0.22 17.12 -3.59
CA THR A 76 -1.24 17.23 -3.40
C THR A 76 -1.72 18.67 -3.67
N HIS A 77 -0.94 19.68 -3.24
CA HIS A 77 -1.23 21.09 -3.39
C HIS A 77 -0.05 21.82 -4.04
N GLY A 78 -0.28 22.54 -5.12
CA GLY A 78 0.74 23.27 -5.88
C GLY A 78 1.59 22.38 -6.80
N LEU A 79 2.20 22.98 -7.81
CA LEU A 79 2.99 22.29 -8.82
C LEU A 79 4.20 21.56 -8.21
N PRO A 80 4.66 20.43 -8.80
CA PRO A 80 5.85 19.72 -8.38
C PRO A 80 7.13 20.45 -8.81
N ASN A 81 7.45 21.55 -8.14
CA ASN A 81 8.64 22.36 -8.38
C ASN A 81 9.41 22.62 -7.08
N SER A 82 10.59 23.24 -7.18
CA SER A 82 11.44 23.52 -6.02
C SER A 82 10.82 24.49 -5.01
N ILE A 83 9.94 25.41 -5.42
CA ILE A 83 9.27 26.38 -4.52
C ILE A 83 8.31 25.64 -3.60
N ASN A 84 7.58 24.68 -4.14
CA ASN A 84 6.60 23.87 -3.42
C ASN A 84 7.20 22.60 -2.78
N ALA A 85 8.49 22.32 -2.99
CA ALA A 85 9.20 21.25 -2.30
C ALA A 85 9.35 21.59 -0.80
N HIS A 86 9.29 20.56 0.06
CA HIS A 86 9.61 20.70 1.47
C HIS A 86 11.14 20.59 1.69
N PRO A 87 11.65 21.12 2.79
CA PRO A 87 10.99 21.86 3.88
C PRO A 87 10.45 23.22 3.46
N HIS A 88 9.49 23.77 4.25
CA HIS A 88 9.11 25.18 4.23
C HIS A 88 9.64 25.86 5.48
N SER A 89 10.21 27.06 5.30
CA SER A 89 10.92 27.74 6.38
C SER A 89 10.51 29.21 6.54
N SER A 90 10.46 29.67 7.79
CA SER A 90 10.54 31.07 8.18
C SER A 90 11.97 31.40 8.63
N GLN A 91 12.18 32.59 9.20
CA GLN A 91 13.47 32.92 9.80
C GLN A 91 13.83 32.03 11.00
N ASN A 92 12.84 31.52 11.74
CA ASN A 92 13.03 30.85 13.03
C ASN A 92 12.68 29.34 13.01
N VAL A 93 11.93 28.87 12.03
CA VAL A 93 11.35 27.52 12.02
C VAL A 93 11.42 26.92 10.61
N SER A 94 11.76 25.64 10.54
CA SER A 94 11.65 24.85 9.31
C SER A 94 10.78 23.60 9.54
N VAL A 95 9.88 23.31 8.61
CA VAL A 95 8.86 22.26 8.73
C VAL A 95 8.84 21.36 7.50
N VAL A 96 8.79 20.05 7.74
CA VAL A 96 8.40 19.03 6.75
C VAL A 96 7.05 18.45 7.17
N HIS A 97 6.19 18.13 6.18
CA HIS A 97 4.82 17.73 6.40
C HIS A 97 4.38 16.63 5.44
N ASN A 98 3.84 15.55 5.97
CA ASN A 98 3.03 14.56 5.24
C ASN A 98 1.58 14.74 5.67
N GLY A 99 0.69 14.93 4.75
CA GLY A 99 -0.73 15.09 5.05
C GLY A 99 -1.39 16.18 4.23
N ILE A 100 -2.59 16.58 4.66
CA ILE A 100 -3.38 17.67 4.09
C ILE A 100 -4.00 18.49 5.21
N ILE A 101 -3.78 19.81 5.16
CA ILE A 101 -4.39 20.77 6.08
C ILE A 101 -5.64 21.36 5.43
N GLU A 102 -6.79 20.79 5.75
CA GLU A 102 -8.09 21.11 5.14
C GLU A 102 -8.51 22.57 5.33
N ASN A 103 -8.21 23.15 6.48
CA ASN A 103 -8.52 24.55 6.79
C ASN A 103 -7.40 25.53 6.39
N SER A 104 -6.42 25.12 5.57
CA SER A 104 -5.27 25.93 5.15
C SER A 104 -5.66 27.28 4.55
N THR A 105 -6.72 27.35 3.75
CA THR A 105 -7.20 28.60 3.15
C THR A 105 -7.65 29.62 4.20
N LEU A 106 -8.35 29.19 5.25
CA LEU A 106 -8.79 30.05 6.34
C LEU A 106 -7.60 30.55 7.17
N LEU A 107 -6.68 29.62 7.51
CA LEU A 107 -5.46 29.94 8.24
C LEU A 107 -4.57 30.89 7.45
N LYS A 108 -4.44 30.72 6.15
CA LYS A 108 -3.68 31.63 5.28
C LYS A 108 -4.24 33.05 5.31
N LYS A 109 -5.57 33.22 5.21
CA LYS A 109 -6.20 34.53 5.31
C LYS A 109 -5.91 35.21 6.66
N PHE A 110 -6.02 34.47 7.76
CA PHE A 110 -5.69 34.96 9.09
C PHE A 110 -4.23 35.42 9.20
N LEU A 111 -3.30 34.59 8.74
CA LEU A 111 -1.86 34.86 8.82
C LEU A 111 -1.41 36.01 7.91
N VAL A 112 -1.99 36.16 6.72
CA VAL A 112 -1.78 37.32 5.86
C VAL A 112 -2.23 38.59 6.57
N GLY A 113 -3.37 38.57 7.27
CA GLY A 113 -3.83 39.69 8.12
C GLY A 113 -2.89 40.01 9.27
N LYS A 114 -2.04 39.07 9.71
CA LYS A 114 -0.96 39.28 10.70
C LYS A 114 0.38 39.70 10.07
N GLY A 115 0.43 39.90 8.76
CA GLY A 115 1.62 40.36 8.03
C GLY A 115 2.54 39.26 7.51
N HIS A 116 2.16 37.98 7.62
CA HIS A 116 2.94 36.87 7.06
C HIS A 116 2.85 36.85 5.53
N LYS A 117 4.00 36.61 4.87
CA LYS A 117 4.11 36.51 3.41
C LYS A 117 4.30 35.05 2.99
N PHE A 118 3.43 34.56 2.15
CA PHE A 118 3.47 33.20 1.63
C PHE A 118 4.26 33.16 0.31
N LYS A 119 5.12 32.16 0.16
CA LYS A 119 5.98 31.94 -1.01
C LYS A 119 5.51 30.77 -1.86
N SER A 120 4.89 29.76 -1.23
CA SER A 120 4.47 28.54 -1.87
C SER A 120 2.96 28.47 -2.10
N GLN A 121 2.57 27.46 -2.89
CA GLN A 121 1.18 27.11 -3.13
C GLN A 121 0.71 25.97 -2.22
N THR A 122 1.57 25.50 -1.29
CA THR A 122 1.28 24.37 -0.43
C THR A 122 0.42 24.77 0.78
N ASP A 123 -0.33 23.83 1.27
CA ASP A 123 -1.04 23.93 2.55
C ASP A 123 -0.08 23.93 3.76
N THR A 124 1.12 23.38 3.61
CA THR A 124 2.13 23.24 4.66
C THR A 124 2.64 24.59 5.18
N GLU A 125 2.73 25.60 4.34
CA GLU A 125 3.33 26.90 4.73
C GLU A 125 2.54 27.60 5.84
N VAL A 126 1.24 27.32 6.00
CA VAL A 126 0.45 27.84 7.13
C VAL A 126 0.98 27.34 8.47
N ILE A 127 1.52 26.13 8.53
CA ILE A 127 2.06 25.53 9.77
C ILE A 127 3.28 26.32 10.23
N VAL A 128 4.19 26.62 9.29
CA VAL A 128 5.39 27.42 9.57
C VAL A 128 5.03 28.77 10.18
N HIS A 129 4.06 29.45 9.56
CA HIS A 129 3.65 30.79 10.01
C HIS A 129 2.85 30.76 11.31
N LEU A 130 2.02 29.72 11.56
CA LEU A 130 1.35 29.54 12.84
C LEU A 130 2.34 29.35 14.00
N ILE A 131 3.32 28.45 13.83
CA ILE A 131 4.35 28.24 14.84
C ILE A 131 5.13 29.54 15.07
N THR A 132 5.53 30.23 14.00
CA THR A 132 6.25 31.51 14.08
C THR A 132 5.43 32.57 14.84
N GLU A 133 4.12 32.63 14.64
CA GLU A 133 3.23 33.56 15.33
C GLU A 133 3.12 33.23 16.82
N HIS A 134 2.94 31.96 17.18
CA HIS A 134 2.81 31.51 18.56
C HIS A 134 4.13 31.67 19.35
N LEU A 135 5.28 31.44 18.72
CA LEU A 135 6.60 31.65 19.36
C LEU A 135 6.89 33.10 19.78
N LYS A 136 6.09 34.08 19.34
CA LYS A 136 6.23 35.46 19.83
C LYS A 136 5.83 35.63 21.30
N THR A 137 4.96 34.75 21.79
CA THR A 137 4.36 34.86 23.14
C THR A 137 4.50 33.61 23.99
N ASP A 138 4.79 32.47 23.39
CA ASP A 138 4.78 31.17 24.05
C ASP A 138 6.12 30.44 23.89
N ASP A 139 6.38 29.52 24.80
CA ASP A 139 7.45 28.53 24.64
C ASP A 139 7.13 27.53 23.50
N ILE A 140 8.11 26.68 23.15
CA ILE A 140 7.97 25.73 22.05
C ILE A 140 6.81 24.76 22.26
N ILE A 141 6.68 24.19 23.47
CA ILE A 141 5.63 23.17 23.74
C ILE A 141 4.24 23.81 23.61
N ASN A 142 4.04 24.99 24.20
CA ASN A 142 2.77 25.71 24.09
C ASN A 142 2.50 26.19 22.65
N SER A 143 3.52 26.64 21.92
CA SER A 143 3.40 27.04 20.52
C SER A 143 2.98 25.85 19.62
N ILE A 144 3.60 24.68 19.81
CA ILE A 144 3.23 23.45 19.10
C ILE A 144 1.79 23.05 19.46
N LYS A 145 1.46 22.95 20.74
CA LYS A 145 0.10 22.61 21.20
C LYS A 145 -0.97 23.52 20.57
N LYS A 146 -0.78 24.85 20.60
CA LYS A 146 -1.72 25.81 20.00
C LYS A 146 -1.82 25.63 18.48
N THR A 147 -0.70 25.39 17.80
CA THR A 147 -0.67 25.12 16.37
C THR A 147 -1.46 23.87 16.05
N LEU A 148 -1.16 22.72 16.70
CA LEU A 148 -1.83 21.45 16.44
C LEU A 148 -3.34 21.51 16.67
N LYS A 149 -3.81 22.26 17.68
CA LYS A 149 -5.24 22.49 17.93
C LYS A 149 -5.92 23.34 16.85
N SER A 150 -5.15 24.17 16.14
CA SER A 150 -5.68 25.03 15.06
C SER A 150 -5.74 24.32 13.71
N LEU A 151 -5.03 23.19 13.54
CA LEU A 151 -4.99 22.45 12.28
C LEU A 151 -6.15 21.47 12.19
N HIS A 152 -6.84 21.44 11.03
CA HIS A 152 -7.82 20.42 10.67
C HIS A 152 -7.25 19.57 9.55
N GLY A 153 -7.58 18.27 9.52
CA GLY A 153 -7.08 17.29 8.55
C GLY A 153 -5.97 16.40 9.12
N SER A 154 -5.24 15.73 8.25
CA SER A 154 -4.20 14.78 8.61
C SER A 154 -2.81 15.40 8.49
N PHE A 155 -1.91 15.06 9.42
CA PHE A 155 -0.52 15.50 9.37
C PHE A 155 0.44 14.55 10.10
N ALA A 156 1.65 14.44 9.57
CA ALA A 156 2.85 14.09 10.29
C ALA A 156 3.88 15.20 10.05
N LEU A 157 4.45 15.73 11.12
CA LEU A 157 5.34 16.89 11.07
C LEU A 157 6.72 16.53 11.59
N GLY A 158 7.76 17.07 10.93
CA GLY A 158 9.11 17.20 11.48
C GLY A 158 9.50 18.67 11.50
N ILE A 159 9.93 19.19 12.64
CA ILE A 159 10.14 20.62 12.87
C ILE A 159 11.49 20.84 13.52
N ILE A 160 12.28 21.79 13.01
CA ILE A 160 13.50 22.30 13.64
C ILE A 160 13.40 23.80 13.86
N PHE A 161 14.13 24.30 14.87
CA PHE A 161 14.07 25.68 15.33
C PHE A 161 15.47 26.29 15.29
N LYS A 162 15.58 27.52 14.80
CA LYS A 162 16.84 28.24 14.68
C LYS A 162 17.62 28.35 16.00
N ASP A 163 16.91 28.68 17.08
CA ASP A 163 17.51 28.96 18.40
C ASP A 163 17.59 27.71 19.30
N GLN A 164 17.33 26.52 18.74
CA GLN A 164 17.36 25.22 19.44
C GLN A 164 18.22 24.20 18.69
N PRO A 165 19.54 24.24 18.88
CA PRO A 165 20.48 23.44 18.10
C PRO A 165 20.49 21.94 18.43
N ASP A 166 19.68 21.50 19.39
CA ASP A 166 19.57 20.12 19.85
C ASP A 166 18.09 19.70 20.01
N LEU A 167 17.21 20.14 19.10
CA LEU A 167 15.80 19.85 19.25
C LEU A 167 15.09 19.66 17.91
N ILE A 168 14.48 18.48 17.74
CA ILE A 168 13.48 18.20 16.72
C ILE A 168 12.13 17.99 17.39
N VAL A 169 11.06 18.54 16.83
CA VAL A 169 9.69 18.20 17.22
C VAL A 169 9.07 17.34 16.13
N GLY A 170 8.49 16.21 16.56
CA GLY A 170 7.61 15.38 15.74
C GLY A 170 6.17 15.48 16.22
N ALA A 171 5.18 15.58 15.32
CA ALA A 171 3.76 15.59 15.69
C ALA A 171 2.94 14.76 14.68
N ARG A 172 1.86 14.12 15.17
CA ARG A 172 1.06 13.23 14.34
C ARG A 172 -0.45 13.41 14.55
N ARG A 173 -1.18 13.36 13.42
CA ARG A 173 -2.62 13.07 13.32
C ARG A 173 -2.89 12.44 11.95
N GLY A 174 -3.38 11.20 11.91
CA GLY A 174 -3.67 10.47 10.67
C GLY A 174 -2.41 9.87 10.03
N SER A 175 -1.51 10.68 9.46
CA SER A 175 -0.29 10.19 8.80
C SER A 175 0.71 9.56 9.79
N PRO A 176 1.36 8.42 9.43
CA PRO A 176 2.26 7.71 10.35
C PRO A 176 3.53 8.49 10.67
N LEU A 177 4.02 8.34 11.92
CA LEU A 177 5.27 8.92 12.39
C LEU A 177 5.87 8.08 13.53
N ALA A 178 7.17 7.84 13.48
CA ALA A 178 7.91 7.07 14.47
C ALA A 178 9.19 7.79 14.90
N VAL A 179 9.59 7.55 16.15
CA VAL A 179 10.87 7.96 16.71
C VAL A 179 11.79 6.73 16.75
N GLY A 180 13.06 6.90 16.35
CA GLY A 180 14.11 5.90 16.48
C GLY A 180 15.16 6.33 17.53
N TYR A 181 15.74 5.35 18.22
CA TYR A 181 16.72 5.58 19.28
C TYR A 181 18.07 5.00 18.92
N GLY A 182 19.12 5.81 18.99
CA GLY A 182 20.50 5.41 18.78
C GLY A 182 21.41 5.83 19.93
N PRO A 183 22.69 5.40 19.93
CA PRO A 183 23.66 5.81 20.94
C PRO A 183 24.09 7.28 20.70
N ASN A 184 23.64 8.18 21.56
CA ASN A 184 23.86 9.64 21.46
C ASN A 184 23.34 10.28 20.17
N GLU A 185 22.30 9.73 19.60
CA GLU A 185 21.57 10.28 18.46
C GLU A 185 20.16 9.69 18.42
N ASN A 186 19.20 10.48 17.98
CA ASN A 186 17.81 10.05 17.85
C ASN A 186 17.23 10.49 16.52
N TYR A 187 16.19 9.81 16.08
CA TYR A 187 15.67 9.89 14.74
C TYR A 187 14.16 10.11 14.73
N LEU A 188 13.67 10.72 13.67
CA LEU A 188 12.26 10.83 13.32
C LEU A 188 12.05 10.26 11.93
N GLY A 189 11.04 9.46 11.69
CA GLY A 189 10.75 8.90 10.37
C GLY A 189 9.28 8.62 10.14
N SER A 190 8.84 8.69 8.90
CA SER A 190 7.45 8.39 8.51
C SER A 190 7.05 6.95 8.81
N ASP A 191 8.01 6.03 8.85
CA ASP A 191 7.79 4.61 9.16
C ASP A 191 9.06 3.96 9.71
N SER A 192 8.90 2.73 10.18
CA SER A 192 10.01 1.91 10.69
C SER A 192 11.04 1.58 9.61
N TYR A 193 10.62 1.45 8.34
CA TYR A 193 11.51 1.15 7.23
C TYR A 193 12.58 2.24 7.02
N ALA A 194 12.16 3.52 7.12
CA ALA A 194 13.08 4.64 7.03
C ALA A 194 14.17 4.61 8.12
N LEU A 195 13.82 4.09 9.30
CA LEU A 195 14.66 4.07 10.50
C LEU A 195 15.50 2.79 10.64
N LYS A 196 15.07 1.66 10.05
CA LYS A 196 15.67 0.32 10.23
C LYS A 196 17.17 0.26 9.96
N SER A 197 17.69 1.09 9.06
CA SER A 197 19.14 1.15 8.79
C SER A 197 19.97 1.90 9.84
N MET A 198 19.30 2.62 10.74
CA MET A 198 19.95 3.43 11.77
C MET A 198 19.73 2.85 13.16
N THR A 199 18.57 2.20 13.37
CA THR A 199 18.21 1.62 14.66
C THR A 199 17.15 0.53 14.53
N ASN A 200 17.17 -0.42 15.47
CA ASN A 200 16.09 -1.40 15.66
C ASN A 200 15.13 -1.01 16.81
N LYS A 201 15.41 0.08 17.53
CA LYS A 201 14.59 0.54 18.67
C LYS A 201 13.73 1.72 18.22
N ILE A 202 12.41 1.55 18.27
CA ILE A 202 11.47 2.57 17.80
C ILE A 202 10.30 2.77 18.76
N THR A 203 9.65 3.94 18.63
CA THR A 203 8.37 4.25 19.26
C THR A 203 7.46 4.93 18.26
N TYR A 204 6.24 4.43 18.07
CA TYR A 204 5.24 5.09 17.23
C TYR A 204 4.46 6.15 18.02
N LEU A 205 4.18 7.27 17.38
CA LEU A 205 3.23 8.25 17.89
C LEU A 205 1.80 7.77 17.58
N ASN A 206 0.88 8.04 18.51
CA ASN A 206 -0.56 7.90 18.27
C ASN A 206 -1.13 9.25 17.77
N ASP A 207 -2.38 9.23 17.30
CA ASP A 207 -3.05 10.45 16.86
C ASP A 207 -3.19 11.47 17.99
N GLY A 208 -2.88 12.74 17.68
CA GLY A 208 -2.88 13.84 18.64
C GLY A 208 -1.59 13.93 19.48
N GLU A 209 -0.68 12.97 19.40
CA GLU A 209 0.58 13.02 20.13
C GLU A 209 1.65 13.85 19.39
N PHE A 210 2.55 14.44 20.19
CA PHE A 210 3.79 15.03 19.68
C PHE A 210 4.97 14.65 20.57
N CYS A 211 6.18 14.75 20.04
CA CYS A 211 7.42 14.44 20.74
C CYS A 211 8.46 15.54 20.58
N VAL A 212 9.32 15.65 21.56
CA VAL A 212 10.53 16.49 21.56
C VAL A 212 11.73 15.55 21.57
N ILE A 213 12.53 15.60 20.53
CA ILE A 213 13.65 14.71 20.29
C ILE A 213 14.95 15.49 20.50
N LYS A 214 15.69 15.12 21.52
CA LYS A 214 17.07 15.55 21.72
C LYS A 214 18.01 14.37 21.42
N LYS A 215 19.30 14.61 21.28
CA LYS A 215 20.27 13.54 20.96
C LYS A 215 20.41 12.49 22.05
N ASP A 216 20.14 12.82 23.30
CA ASP A 216 20.29 11.97 24.49
C ASP A 216 18.97 11.42 25.03
N HIS A 217 17.84 12.06 24.74
CA HIS A 217 16.53 11.63 25.21
C HIS A 217 15.38 12.09 24.32
N VAL A 218 14.22 11.46 24.50
CA VAL A 218 12.97 11.81 23.83
C VAL A 218 11.85 11.97 24.87
N GLU A 219 11.06 13.01 24.72
CA GLU A 219 9.87 13.25 25.52
C GLU A 219 8.63 13.20 24.64
N PHE A 220 7.56 12.58 25.13
CA PHE A 220 6.28 12.47 24.43
C PHE A 220 5.20 13.21 25.18
N PHE A 221 4.28 13.81 24.43
CA PHE A 221 3.18 14.61 24.95
C PHE A 221 1.89 14.22 24.21
N ASN A 222 0.78 14.28 24.95
CA ASN A 222 -0.55 14.19 24.34
C ASN A 222 -0.96 15.55 23.70
N GLU A 223 -2.14 15.62 23.09
CA GLU A 223 -2.67 16.84 22.47
C GLU A 223 -2.84 18.03 23.42
N ASP A 224 -2.93 17.78 24.73
CA ASP A 224 -3.02 18.80 25.76
C ASP A 224 -1.64 19.26 26.28
N GLY A 225 -0.56 18.70 25.75
CA GLY A 225 0.80 19.02 26.16
C GLY A 225 1.20 18.37 27.49
N ILE A 226 0.46 17.36 27.93
CA ILE A 226 0.80 16.58 29.13
C ILE A 226 1.79 15.50 28.73
N LYS A 227 2.90 15.39 29.47
CA LYS A 227 3.92 14.39 29.24
C LYS A 227 3.38 12.99 29.47
N ILE A 228 3.66 12.08 28.53
CA ILE A 228 3.24 10.69 28.55
C ILE A 228 4.44 9.74 28.40
N ASN A 229 4.30 8.52 28.92
CA ASN A 229 5.29 7.48 28.75
C ASN A 229 4.91 6.59 27.57
N LYS A 230 5.90 6.23 26.75
CA LYS A 230 5.72 5.36 25.58
C LYS A 230 6.62 4.14 25.68
N LYS A 231 6.15 3.01 25.17
CA LYS A 231 6.94 1.78 25.09
C LYS A 231 7.88 1.85 23.87
N VAL A 232 9.13 1.48 24.07
CA VAL A 232 10.10 1.25 23.00
C VAL A 232 9.89 -0.17 22.48
N LEU A 233 9.77 -0.32 21.18
CA LEU A 233 9.65 -1.60 20.48
C LEU A 233 11.00 -1.93 19.86
N GLU A 234 11.37 -3.20 19.88
CA GLU A 234 12.52 -3.70 19.12
C GLU A 234 12.03 -4.38 17.85
N LEU A 235 12.49 -3.87 16.71
CA LEU A 235 12.21 -4.44 15.40
C LEU A 235 13.03 -5.71 15.21
N SER A 236 12.45 -6.72 14.56
CA SER A 236 13.18 -7.92 14.17
C SER A 236 14.36 -7.58 13.25
N SER A 237 15.48 -8.26 13.45
CA SER A 237 16.73 -8.04 12.72
C SER A 237 16.78 -8.70 11.35
N ASP A 238 15.67 -9.24 10.84
CA ASP A 238 15.64 -9.87 9.54
C ASP A 238 16.15 -8.89 8.47
N GLU A 239 17.37 -9.15 8.01
CA GLU A 239 17.94 -8.49 6.83
C GLU A 239 17.14 -8.93 5.60
N GLU A 240 15.99 -8.30 5.39
CA GLU A 240 15.31 -8.42 4.13
C GLU A 240 16.21 -7.83 3.04
N ASN A 241 16.51 -8.64 2.04
CA ASN A 241 17.29 -8.22 0.88
C ASN A 241 16.54 -7.16 0.07
N TYR A 242 16.83 -5.89 0.35
CA TYR A 242 16.29 -4.73 -0.37
C TYR A 242 16.97 -4.46 -1.71
N ASN A 243 17.64 -5.45 -2.27
CA ASN A 243 18.27 -5.35 -3.58
C ASN A 243 17.47 -6.10 -4.64
N LYS A 244 17.64 -5.70 -5.89
CA LYS A 244 16.99 -6.34 -7.04
C LYS A 244 17.56 -7.72 -7.35
N GLY A 245 18.72 -8.07 -6.79
CA GLY A 245 19.46 -9.24 -7.22
C GLY A 245 19.79 -9.13 -8.71
N ASP A 246 19.61 -10.22 -9.43
CA ASP A 246 19.85 -10.29 -10.88
C ASP A 246 18.70 -9.73 -11.73
N TYR A 247 17.63 -9.26 -11.10
CA TYR A 247 16.47 -8.74 -11.81
C TYR A 247 16.63 -7.27 -12.19
N LYS A 248 16.16 -6.91 -13.37
CA LYS A 248 16.17 -5.54 -13.86
C LYS A 248 15.28 -4.60 -13.03
N HIS A 249 14.15 -5.12 -12.54
CA HIS A 249 13.13 -4.38 -11.79
C HIS A 249 12.73 -5.13 -10.53
N PHE A 250 12.31 -4.40 -9.48
CA PHE A 250 11.72 -5.01 -8.28
C PHE A 250 10.46 -5.81 -8.61
N MET A 251 9.58 -5.28 -9.46
CA MET A 251 8.37 -5.98 -9.86
C MET A 251 8.68 -7.34 -10.51
N ALA A 252 9.71 -7.44 -11.36
CA ALA A 252 10.11 -8.72 -11.96
C ALA A 252 10.53 -9.72 -10.87
N LYS A 253 11.36 -9.28 -9.92
CA LYS A 253 11.76 -10.08 -8.76
C LYS A 253 10.55 -10.53 -7.95
N GLU A 254 9.64 -9.62 -7.66
CA GLU A 254 8.45 -9.85 -6.84
C GLU A 254 7.45 -10.80 -7.51
N ILE A 255 7.35 -10.79 -8.84
CA ILE A 255 6.58 -11.78 -9.60
C ILE A 255 7.21 -13.18 -9.45
N GLU A 256 8.53 -13.29 -9.55
CA GLU A 256 9.25 -14.58 -9.41
C GLU A 256 9.31 -15.07 -7.95
N GLU A 257 9.16 -14.19 -6.96
CA GLU A 257 9.11 -14.55 -5.53
C GLU A 257 7.74 -15.09 -5.07
N GLN A 258 6.72 -15.11 -5.91
CA GLN A 258 5.37 -15.54 -5.52
C GLN A 258 5.31 -16.99 -4.99
N PRO A 259 6.05 -17.97 -5.53
CA PRO A 259 6.11 -19.31 -4.93
C PRO A 259 6.64 -19.31 -3.49
N ILE A 260 7.62 -18.44 -3.20
CA ILE A 260 8.21 -18.29 -1.87
C ILE A 260 7.19 -17.66 -0.91
N THR A 261 6.49 -16.63 -1.36
CA THR A 261 5.38 -15.99 -0.60
C THR A 261 4.33 -17.03 -0.18
N LEU A 262 3.90 -17.86 -1.12
CA LEU A 262 2.92 -18.91 -0.85
C LEU A 262 3.47 -19.98 0.11
N LYS A 263 4.73 -20.42 -0.07
CA LYS A 263 5.39 -21.36 0.86
C LYS A 263 5.44 -20.80 2.28
N ASN A 264 5.79 -19.52 2.45
CA ASN A 264 5.87 -18.88 3.75
C ASN A 264 4.49 -18.81 4.44
N GLY A 265 3.45 -18.35 3.73
CA GLY A 265 2.10 -18.30 4.27
C GLY A 265 1.56 -19.69 4.62
N ILE A 266 1.75 -20.68 3.75
CA ILE A 266 1.34 -22.07 4.02
C ILE A 266 2.09 -22.63 5.23
N LYS A 267 3.40 -22.42 5.34
CA LYS A 267 4.22 -22.87 6.46
C LYS A 267 3.74 -22.29 7.80
N GLU A 268 3.35 -21.03 7.81
CA GLU A 268 2.91 -20.32 9.01
C GLU A 268 1.55 -20.84 9.51
N TYR A 269 0.61 -21.01 8.59
CA TYR A 269 -0.78 -21.28 8.97
C TYR A 269 -1.20 -22.74 8.85
N VAL A 270 -0.53 -23.57 8.07
CA VAL A 270 -0.95 -24.96 7.84
C VAL A 270 -0.12 -25.94 8.66
N ASP A 271 -0.75 -26.54 9.65
CA ASP A 271 -0.19 -27.66 10.41
C ASP A 271 -0.32 -28.96 9.59
N SER A 272 0.79 -29.33 8.97
CA SER A 272 0.85 -30.54 8.15
C SER A 272 0.74 -31.82 8.94
N ALA A 273 1.18 -31.84 10.19
CA ALA A 273 1.17 -33.04 11.05
C ALA A 273 -0.24 -33.34 11.54
N ASN A 274 -0.95 -32.32 11.99
CA ASN A 274 -2.29 -32.46 12.54
C ASN A 274 -3.40 -32.28 11.49
N LYS A 275 -3.05 -31.97 10.23
CA LYS A 275 -3.99 -31.66 9.16
C LYS A 275 -5.01 -30.60 9.58
N ASP A 276 -4.49 -29.48 10.10
CA ASP A 276 -5.28 -28.35 10.59
C ASP A 276 -4.69 -27.00 10.12
N ILE A 277 -5.44 -25.94 10.36
CA ILE A 277 -5.00 -24.57 10.19
C ILE A 277 -4.80 -23.95 11.57
N ASN A 278 -3.58 -23.45 11.82
CA ASN A 278 -3.20 -22.81 13.06
C ASN A 278 -3.40 -21.29 12.94
N ILE A 279 -4.54 -20.82 13.39
CA ILE A 279 -4.79 -19.40 13.63
C ILE A 279 -4.81 -19.24 15.15
N TYR A 280 -3.62 -19.00 15.73
CA TYR A 280 -3.46 -18.90 17.17
C TYR A 280 -4.19 -17.67 17.74
N ASN A 281 -4.80 -17.86 18.92
CA ASN A 281 -5.47 -16.78 19.65
C ASN A 281 -6.59 -16.09 18.87
N PHE A 282 -7.25 -16.79 17.93
CA PHE A 282 -8.45 -16.25 17.28
C PHE A 282 -9.49 -15.94 18.35
N PRO A 283 -9.88 -14.66 18.53
CA PRO A 283 -10.55 -14.24 19.77
C PRO A 283 -12.04 -14.57 19.82
N TRP A 284 -12.64 -14.95 18.69
CA TRP A 284 -14.08 -15.17 18.60
C TRP A 284 -14.45 -16.63 18.40
N LYS A 285 -15.54 -17.06 19.03
CA LYS A 285 -16.13 -18.39 18.80
C LYS A 285 -16.94 -18.39 17.51
N GLU A 286 -17.12 -19.58 16.93
CA GLU A 286 -17.83 -19.78 15.67
C GLU A 286 -19.27 -19.22 15.67
N ASN A 287 -19.98 -19.27 16.80
CA ASN A 287 -21.34 -18.76 16.94
C ASN A 287 -21.43 -17.23 17.20
N GLU A 288 -20.30 -16.57 17.45
CA GLU A 288 -20.25 -15.11 17.65
C GLU A 288 -20.12 -14.33 16.35
N ILE A 289 -19.90 -15.02 15.21
CA ILE A 289 -19.78 -14.44 13.89
C ILE A 289 -20.85 -15.05 13.00
N THR A 290 -21.79 -14.24 12.52
CA THR A 290 -22.84 -14.65 11.57
C THR A 290 -22.65 -14.04 10.19
N SER A 291 -21.85 -13.00 10.11
CA SER A 291 -21.52 -12.31 8.86
C SER A 291 -20.08 -11.81 8.84
N ILE A 292 -19.56 -11.61 7.65
CA ILE A 292 -18.21 -11.06 7.42
C ILE A 292 -18.30 -9.93 6.39
N THR A 293 -17.58 -8.84 6.66
CA THR A 293 -17.40 -7.75 5.71
C THR A 293 -15.92 -7.57 5.42
N LEU A 294 -15.52 -7.77 4.17
CA LEU A 294 -14.15 -7.63 3.69
C LEU A 294 -13.96 -6.22 3.12
N ILE A 295 -12.94 -5.49 3.56
CA ILE A 295 -12.77 -4.07 3.24
C ILE A 295 -11.34 -3.82 2.77
N GLY A 296 -11.19 -3.16 1.61
CA GLY A 296 -9.90 -2.80 1.04
C GLY A 296 -9.99 -1.74 -0.04
N CYS A 297 -8.84 -1.34 -0.60
CA CYS A 297 -8.72 -0.43 -1.74
C CYS A 297 -7.88 -1.08 -2.85
N GLY A 298 -8.20 -0.79 -4.12
CA GLY A 298 -7.43 -1.23 -5.28
C GLY A 298 -7.21 -2.75 -5.32
N THR A 299 -5.97 -3.20 -5.45
CA THR A 299 -5.60 -4.62 -5.44
C THR A 299 -6.11 -5.37 -4.19
N ALA A 300 -6.07 -4.73 -3.01
CA ALA A 300 -6.61 -5.33 -1.79
C ALA A 300 -8.15 -5.48 -1.84
N TYR A 301 -8.86 -4.56 -2.47
CA TYR A 301 -10.29 -4.70 -2.73
C TYR A 301 -10.57 -5.87 -3.69
N HIS A 302 -9.74 -6.07 -4.73
CA HIS A 302 -9.87 -7.23 -5.62
C HIS A 302 -9.62 -8.55 -4.87
N SER A 303 -8.69 -8.58 -3.91
CA SER A 303 -8.50 -9.76 -3.06
C SER A 303 -9.73 -10.04 -2.18
N CYS A 304 -10.39 -8.99 -1.68
CA CYS A 304 -11.66 -9.11 -0.94
C CYS A 304 -12.78 -9.66 -1.84
N LEU A 305 -12.90 -9.16 -3.07
CA LEU A 305 -13.88 -9.66 -4.05
C LEU A 305 -13.65 -11.13 -4.38
N MET A 306 -12.36 -11.54 -4.52
CA MET A 306 -12.03 -12.94 -4.75
C MET A 306 -12.43 -13.81 -3.55
N ALA A 307 -12.08 -13.39 -2.35
CA ALA A 307 -12.35 -14.12 -1.13
C ALA A 307 -13.85 -14.28 -0.86
N LYS A 308 -14.69 -13.35 -1.32
CA LYS A 308 -16.13 -13.45 -1.19
C LYS A 308 -16.65 -14.80 -1.70
N TYR A 309 -16.19 -15.24 -2.88
CA TYR A 309 -16.61 -16.54 -3.46
C TYR A 309 -16.24 -17.70 -2.55
N TRP A 310 -15.04 -17.70 -1.96
CA TRP A 310 -14.63 -18.77 -1.05
C TRP A 310 -15.43 -18.77 0.25
N PHE A 311 -15.70 -17.60 0.84
CA PHE A 311 -16.51 -17.54 2.05
C PHE A 311 -17.95 -17.97 1.79
N GLU A 312 -18.55 -17.56 0.66
CA GLU A 312 -19.92 -17.97 0.28
C GLU A 312 -20.02 -19.47 0.00
N GLU A 313 -18.97 -20.10 -0.57
CA GLU A 313 -18.95 -21.52 -0.87
C GLU A 313 -18.64 -22.40 0.35
N LEU A 314 -17.72 -21.95 1.21
CA LEU A 314 -17.14 -22.77 2.27
C LEU A 314 -17.75 -22.52 3.65
N THR A 315 -18.57 -21.48 3.79
CA THR A 315 -19.20 -21.10 5.07
C THR A 315 -20.66 -20.72 4.88
N SER A 316 -21.41 -20.77 5.96
CA SER A 316 -22.78 -20.24 6.02
C SER A 316 -22.86 -18.77 6.46
N LEU A 317 -21.77 -18.01 6.31
CA LEU A 317 -21.72 -16.59 6.67
C LEU A 317 -22.37 -15.71 5.60
N ASP A 318 -23.09 -14.67 6.04
CA ASP A 318 -23.45 -13.56 5.15
C ASP A 318 -22.18 -12.78 4.78
N VAL A 319 -21.83 -12.70 3.49
CA VAL A 319 -20.58 -12.10 3.03
C VAL A 319 -20.82 -10.78 2.30
N SER A 320 -20.16 -9.73 2.75
CA SER A 320 -20.15 -8.43 2.09
C SER A 320 -18.71 -8.01 1.75
N VAL A 321 -18.56 -7.27 0.67
CA VAL A 321 -17.27 -6.64 0.29
C VAL A 321 -17.51 -5.17 0.08
N ASP A 322 -16.57 -4.35 0.53
CA ASP A 322 -16.68 -2.90 0.47
C ASP A 322 -15.37 -2.21 0.08
N ILE A 323 -15.49 -1.07 -0.59
CA ILE A 323 -14.37 -0.18 -0.88
C ILE A 323 -14.17 0.73 0.31
N ALA A 324 -12.98 0.75 0.89
CA ALA A 324 -12.73 1.49 2.13
C ALA A 324 -12.98 3.00 2.00
N SER A 325 -12.65 3.60 0.85
CA SER A 325 -12.87 5.03 0.56
C SER A 325 -14.35 5.42 0.58
N GLU A 326 -15.26 4.49 0.25
CA GLU A 326 -16.69 4.72 0.29
C GLU A 326 -17.30 4.32 1.64
N PHE A 327 -16.79 3.23 2.24
CA PHE A 327 -17.27 2.72 3.52
C PHE A 327 -17.15 3.76 4.63
N ARG A 328 -16.08 4.53 4.67
CA ARG A 328 -15.80 5.51 5.72
C ARG A 328 -16.78 6.68 5.78
N TYR A 329 -17.45 7.03 4.67
CA TYR A 329 -18.30 8.23 4.58
C TYR A 329 -19.78 7.96 4.60
N ARG A 330 -20.20 6.76 4.22
CA ARG A 330 -21.62 6.46 4.20
C ARG A 330 -22.16 6.09 5.59
N LYS A 331 -23.47 6.15 5.76
CA LYS A 331 -24.16 5.69 6.99
C LYS A 331 -24.18 4.17 7.04
N ASN A 332 -23.23 3.57 7.75
CA ASN A 332 -23.16 2.13 7.95
C ASN A 332 -24.14 1.65 9.04
N ARG A 333 -24.70 0.46 8.83
CA ARG A 333 -25.49 -0.25 9.86
C ARG A 333 -24.62 -1.36 10.44
N PHE A 334 -24.00 -1.08 11.58
CA PHE A 334 -23.15 -2.02 12.28
C PHE A 334 -23.95 -3.12 12.96
N LYS A 335 -23.48 -4.37 12.85
CA LYS A 335 -24.00 -5.54 13.56
C LYS A 335 -22.86 -6.14 14.38
N LYS A 336 -23.09 -6.43 15.66
CA LYS A 336 -22.07 -6.97 16.58
C LYS A 336 -21.55 -8.35 16.19
N GLU A 337 -22.35 -9.11 15.47
CA GLU A 337 -22.05 -10.46 14.98
C GLU A 337 -21.27 -10.44 13.65
N THR A 338 -20.95 -9.26 13.12
CA THR A 338 -20.15 -9.11 11.90
C THR A 338 -18.65 -9.01 12.24
N LEU A 339 -17.84 -9.84 11.58
CA LEU A 339 -16.40 -9.69 11.56
C LEU A 339 -16.01 -8.76 10.40
N TYR A 340 -15.40 -7.63 10.72
CA TYR A 340 -14.86 -6.69 9.74
C TYR A 340 -13.39 -6.99 9.48
N VAL A 341 -13.06 -7.35 8.25
CA VAL A 341 -11.69 -7.72 7.84
C VAL A 341 -11.11 -6.63 6.95
N PHE A 342 -10.03 -6.01 7.39
CA PHE A 342 -9.33 -4.91 6.71
C PHE A 342 -8.10 -5.45 6.00
N VAL A 343 -8.06 -5.34 4.67
CA VAL A 343 -6.97 -5.88 3.86
C VAL A 343 -6.10 -4.74 3.34
N SER A 344 -4.80 -4.80 3.63
CA SER A 344 -3.82 -3.80 3.18
C SER A 344 -2.41 -4.37 3.18
N GLN A 345 -1.66 -4.25 2.08
CA GLN A 345 -0.26 -4.69 2.06
C GLN A 345 0.57 -3.91 3.07
N SER A 346 0.52 -2.57 3.03
CA SER A 346 1.31 -1.70 3.92
C SER A 346 0.76 -1.58 5.34
N GLY A 347 -0.56 -1.82 5.51
CA GLY A 347 -1.26 -1.53 6.75
C GLY A 347 -1.34 -0.04 7.12
N GLU A 348 -1.02 0.86 6.15
CA GLU A 348 -1.02 2.32 6.33
C GLU A 348 -1.92 3.04 5.31
N THR A 349 -2.79 2.31 4.60
CA THR A 349 -3.74 2.91 3.66
C THR A 349 -4.76 3.76 4.41
N ALA A 350 -4.79 5.06 4.14
CA ALA A 350 -5.58 6.04 4.90
C ALA A 350 -7.07 5.69 4.96
N ASP A 351 -7.68 5.37 3.81
CA ASP A 351 -9.09 4.99 3.76
C ASP A 351 -9.39 3.71 4.52
N THR A 352 -8.52 2.70 4.39
CA THR A 352 -8.68 1.43 5.10
C THR A 352 -8.51 1.61 6.60
N TYR A 353 -7.57 2.45 7.03
CA TYR A 353 -7.40 2.79 8.44
C TYR A 353 -8.62 3.56 8.99
N ALA A 354 -9.13 4.53 8.25
CA ALA A 354 -10.33 5.27 8.67
C ALA A 354 -11.59 4.39 8.75
N ALA A 355 -11.72 3.42 7.85
CA ALA A 355 -12.80 2.42 7.92
C ALA A 355 -12.66 1.53 9.17
N LEU A 356 -11.41 1.10 9.51
CA LEU A 356 -11.11 0.38 10.75
C LEU A 356 -11.45 1.20 11.99
N ASP A 357 -10.99 2.46 12.06
CA ASP A 357 -11.24 3.36 13.18
C ASP A 357 -12.75 3.58 13.41
N LEU A 358 -13.49 3.73 12.31
CA LEU A 358 -14.96 3.81 12.36
C LEU A 358 -15.59 2.55 12.97
N CYS A 359 -15.16 1.35 12.57
CA CYS A 359 -15.64 0.09 13.15
C CYS A 359 -15.26 -0.04 14.63
N LYS A 360 -14.01 0.30 14.97
CA LYS A 360 -13.49 0.27 16.35
C LYS A 360 -14.29 1.21 17.28
N LYS A 361 -14.55 2.45 16.85
CA LYS A 361 -15.37 3.42 17.59
C LYS A 361 -16.81 2.95 17.84
N ASN A 362 -17.31 2.07 16.98
CA ASN A 362 -18.63 1.45 17.14
C ASN A 362 -18.57 0.11 17.87
N GLY A 363 -17.44 -0.33 18.38
CA GLY A 363 -17.27 -1.57 19.14
C GLY A 363 -17.47 -2.84 18.30
N MET A 364 -17.03 -2.82 17.04
CA MET A 364 -17.16 -3.95 16.11
C MET A 364 -15.91 -4.84 16.18
N LYS A 365 -16.09 -6.16 15.89
CA LYS A 365 -15.00 -7.13 15.76
C LYS A 365 -14.14 -6.79 14.55
N THR A 366 -12.84 -6.60 14.74
CA THR A 366 -11.93 -6.13 13.69
C THR A 366 -10.73 -7.07 13.49
N CYS A 367 -10.48 -7.46 12.26
CA CYS A 367 -9.36 -8.29 11.87
C CYS A 367 -8.57 -7.59 10.74
N ALA A 368 -7.25 -7.57 10.85
CA ALA A 368 -6.37 -7.06 9.80
C ALA A 368 -5.70 -8.20 9.03
N VAL A 369 -5.69 -8.12 7.70
CA VAL A 369 -4.84 -8.95 6.83
C VAL A 369 -3.80 -8.01 6.22
N VAL A 370 -2.59 -8.00 6.78
CA VAL A 370 -1.53 -7.03 6.46
C VAL A 370 -0.16 -7.70 6.34
N ASN A 371 0.73 -7.09 5.58
CA ASN A 371 2.11 -7.58 5.49
C ASN A 371 3.04 -6.94 6.54
N VAL A 372 2.77 -5.69 6.93
CA VAL A 372 3.56 -4.96 7.93
C VAL A 372 2.83 -5.00 9.28
N ILE A 373 3.29 -5.88 10.17
CA ILE A 373 2.63 -6.15 11.47
C ILE A 373 2.76 -4.99 12.46
N GLU A 374 3.71 -4.09 12.27
CA GLU A 374 3.88 -2.88 13.07
C GLU A 374 3.06 -1.70 12.55
N SER A 375 2.30 -1.88 11.49
CA SER A 375 1.49 -0.83 10.85
C SER A 375 0.32 -0.36 11.72
N SER A 376 -0.23 0.81 11.36
CA SER A 376 -1.37 1.40 12.09
C SER A 376 -2.60 0.50 12.06
N ILE A 377 -2.92 -0.10 10.92
CA ILE A 377 -4.07 -1.03 10.79
C ILE A 377 -3.84 -2.27 11.66
N ALA A 378 -2.62 -2.83 11.69
CA ALA A 378 -2.32 -3.99 12.53
C ALA A 378 -2.45 -3.67 14.03
N ARG A 379 -1.84 -2.56 14.47
CA ARG A 379 -1.86 -2.18 15.89
C ARG A 379 -3.24 -1.86 16.44
N ASP A 380 -4.13 -1.35 15.59
CA ASP A 380 -5.45 -0.91 16.00
C ASP A 380 -6.56 -1.94 15.78
N SER A 381 -6.28 -3.05 15.11
CA SER A 381 -7.19 -4.19 14.97
C SER A 381 -7.15 -5.10 16.20
N GLU A 382 -8.27 -5.73 16.53
CA GLU A 382 -8.34 -6.72 17.62
C GLU A 382 -7.58 -7.99 17.30
N PHE A 383 -7.50 -8.34 16.01
CA PHE A 383 -6.80 -9.53 15.53
C PHE A 383 -6.03 -9.24 14.24
N VAL A 384 -4.88 -9.90 14.05
CA VAL A 384 -4.01 -9.68 12.89
C VAL A 384 -3.63 -11.01 12.26
N LEU A 385 -3.77 -11.09 10.94
CA LEU A 385 -3.31 -12.18 10.10
C LEU A 385 -2.21 -11.66 9.16
N PRO A 386 -0.93 -11.88 9.50
CA PRO A 386 0.21 -11.49 8.65
C PRO A 386 0.21 -12.22 7.31
N ILE A 387 0.57 -11.49 6.24
CA ILE A 387 0.63 -12.05 4.87
C ILE A 387 1.91 -12.86 4.63
N HIS A 388 3.02 -12.53 5.28
CA HIS A 388 4.34 -13.17 5.17
C HIS A 388 4.94 -13.16 3.76
N CYS A 389 4.65 -12.10 2.96
CA CYS A 389 5.21 -11.99 1.61
C CYS A 389 6.60 -11.32 1.55
N GLY A 390 7.19 -10.96 2.70
CA GLY A 390 8.41 -10.16 2.76
C GLY A 390 8.18 -8.75 2.21
N THR A 391 9.25 -8.00 1.98
CA THR A 391 9.15 -6.62 1.48
C THR A 391 8.74 -6.61 0.01
N GLU A 392 7.75 -5.79 -0.33
CA GLU A 392 7.32 -5.48 -1.69
C GLU A 392 7.55 -4.00 -1.99
N ILE A 393 8.44 -3.69 -2.94
CA ILE A 393 8.94 -2.34 -3.25
C ILE A 393 8.28 -1.76 -4.50
N GLY A 394 8.06 -2.59 -5.53
CA GLY A 394 7.36 -2.18 -6.75
C GLY A 394 6.01 -1.56 -6.41
N VAL A 395 5.69 -0.40 -7.00
CA VAL A 395 4.43 0.32 -6.70
C VAL A 395 3.22 -0.54 -7.03
N ALA A 396 3.20 -1.18 -8.19
CA ALA A 396 2.16 -2.13 -8.55
C ALA A 396 2.31 -3.42 -7.75
N SER A 397 1.31 -3.77 -6.96
CA SER A 397 1.33 -4.96 -6.09
C SER A 397 1.25 -6.26 -6.92
N THR A 398 2.04 -7.25 -6.54
CA THR A 398 2.10 -8.58 -7.18
C THR A 398 2.08 -9.70 -6.16
N LYS A 399 3.20 -9.99 -5.49
CA LYS A 399 3.30 -11.06 -4.50
C LYS A 399 2.41 -10.83 -3.28
N ALA A 400 2.19 -9.58 -2.89
CA ALA A 400 1.28 -9.28 -1.78
C ALA A 400 -0.17 -9.62 -2.13
N PHE A 401 -0.60 -9.45 -3.39
CA PHE A 401 -1.93 -9.89 -3.83
C PHE A 401 -2.11 -11.40 -3.64
N LEU A 402 -1.16 -12.23 -4.14
CA LEU A 402 -1.23 -13.66 -3.93
C LEU A 402 -1.19 -14.03 -2.44
N GLY A 403 -0.39 -13.33 -1.65
CA GLY A 403 -0.38 -13.50 -0.20
C GLY A 403 -1.73 -13.16 0.45
N GLN A 404 -2.36 -12.05 0.05
CA GLN A 404 -3.67 -11.64 0.56
C GLN A 404 -4.75 -12.68 0.27
N ILE A 405 -4.86 -13.14 -0.99
CA ILE A 405 -5.86 -14.15 -1.36
C ILE A 405 -5.56 -15.50 -0.68
N LEU A 406 -4.28 -15.85 -0.45
CA LEU A 406 -3.91 -17.04 0.31
C LEU A 406 -4.43 -16.98 1.75
N ILE A 407 -4.18 -15.88 2.47
CA ILE A 407 -4.58 -15.76 3.87
C ILE A 407 -6.09 -15.71 4.00
N LEU A 408 -6.79 -15.03 3.07
CA LEU A 408 -8.26 -15.00 3.05
C LEU A 408 -8.85 -16.39 2.75
N TYR A 409 -8.22 -17.16 1.84
CA TYR A 409 -8.61 -18.56 1.58
C TYR A 409 -8.40 -19.45 2.82
N ILE A 410 -7.25 -19.34 3.48
CA ILE A 410 -6.95 -20.08 4.72
C ILE A 410 -7.98 -19.73 5.82
N LEU A 411 -8.35 -18.45 5.95
CA LEU A 411 -9.37 -18.02 6.91
C LEU A 411 -10.75 -18.59 6.58
N SER A 412 -11.14 -18.63 5.31
CA SER A 412 -12.43 -19.24 4.88
C SER A 412 -12.47 -20.73 5.16
N LEU A 413 -11.38 -21.46 4.91
CA LEU A 413 -11.26 -22.89 5.25
C LEU A 413 -11.39 -23.12 6.77
N LYS A 414 -10.69 -22.29 7.58
CA LYS A 414 -10.74 -22.42 9.04
C LYS A 414 -12.13 -22.16 9.58
N LEU A 415 -12.79 -21.09 9.14
CA LEU A 415 -14.14 -20.76 9.57
C LEU A 415 -15.16 -21.82 9.12
N GLY A 416 -15.07 -22.30 7.88
CA GLY A 416 -15.93 -23.37 7.38
C GLY A 416 -15.82 -24.67 8.18
N LEU A 417 -14.61 -25.03 8.60
CA LEU A 417 -14.39 -26.19 9.48
C LEU A 417 -14.94 -25.94 10.89
N LEU A 418 -14.63 -24.80 11.53
CA LEU A 418 -15.05 -24.47 12.89
C LEU A 418 -16.57 -24.43 13.01
N ARG A 419 -17.24 -23.86 12.03
CA ARG A 419 -18.72 -23.76 11.96
C ARG A 419 -19.40 -25.06 11.58
N LYS A 420 -18.64 -26.08 11.19
CA LYS A 420 -19.13 -27.37 10.67
C LYS A 420 -19.89 -27.25 9.35
N ASP A 421 -19.66 -26.17 8.61
CA ASP A 421 -20.22 -25.96 7.27
C ASP A 421 -19.51 -26.85 6.24
N MET A 422 -18.24 -27.24 6.53
CA MET A 422 -17.42 -28.10 5.71
C MET A 422 -17.07 -29.42 6.44
N LYS A 423 -17.14 -30.53 5.70
CA LYS A 423 -16.70 -31.84 6.21
C LYS A 423 -15.18 -31.90 6.31
N LYS A 424 -14.67 -32.65 7.32
CA LYS A 424 -13.22 -32.79 7.56
C LYS A 424 -12.46 -33.42 6.38
N GLU A 425 -13.10 -34.32 5.64
CA GLU A 425 -12.51 -34.98 4.46
C GLU A 425 -12.24 -33.96 3.34
N LEU A 426 -13.22 -33.09 3.04
CA LEU A 426 -13.07 -32.01 2.06
C LEU A 426 -12.01 -31.01 2.49
N PHE A 427 -12.02 -30.61 3.75
CA PHE A 427 -10.99 -29.74 4.33
C PHE A 427 -9.58 -30.32 4.15
N ASN A 428 -9.38 -31.61 4.48
CA ASN A 428 -8.09 -32.29 4.32
C ASN A 428 -7.64 -32.34 2.84
N GLN A 429 -8.59 -32.54 1.89
CA GLN A 429 -8.28 -32.50 0.48
C GLN A 429 -7.82 -31.11 0.06
N LYS A 430 -8.56 -30.07 0.45
CA LYS A 430 -8.19 -28.67 0.15
C LYS A 430 -6.82 -28.28 0.73
N LEU A 431 -6.47 -28.75 1.93
CA LEU A 431 -5.14 -28.57 2.50
C LEU A 431 -4.04 -29.27 1.71
N LYS A 432 -4.33 -30.47 1.17
CA LYS A 432 -3.37 -31.19 0.32
C LYS A 432 -3.12 -30.42 -0.98
N ASP A 433 -4.18 -29.96 -1.62
CA ASP A 433 -4.08 -29.20 -2.86
C ASP A 433 -3.34 -27.87 -2.66
N LEU A 434 -3.60 -27.20 -1.53
CA LEU A 434 -2.92 -25.95 -1.17
C LEU A 434 -1.38 -26.12 -1.04
N LYS A 435 -0.90 -27.27 -0.58
CA LYS A 435 0.55 -27.56 -0.49
C LYS A 435 1.23 -27.66 -1.85
N GLU A 436 0.51 -28.09 -2.88
CA GLU A 436 1.05 -28.18 -4.24
C GLU A 436 1.06 -26.81 -4.96
N LEU A 437 0.30 -25.83 -4.47
CA LEU A 437 0.12 -24.54 -5.10
C LEU A 437 1.44 -23.79 -5.41
N PRO A 438 2.44 -23.71 -4.51
CA PRO A 438 3.70 -23.04 -4.83
C PRO A 438 4.40 -23.61 -6.05
N LYS A 439 4.38 -24.95 -6.21
CA LYS A 439 4.97 -25.63 -7.35
C LYS A 439 4.21 -25.34 -8.65
N LEU A 440 2.89 -25.29 -8.59
CA LEU A 440 2.06 -24.96 -9.75
C LEU A 440 2.28 -23.51 -10.22
N VAL A 441 2.45 -22.58 -9.26
CA VAL A 441 2.80 -21.18 -9.57
C VAL A 441 4.20 -21.10 -10.18
N GLU A 442 5.20 -21.82 -9.65
CA GLU A 442 6.55 -21.90 -10.21
C GLU A 442 6.54 -22.41 -11.68
N GLN A 443 5.73 -23.43 -11.98
CA GLN A 443 5.56 -23.93 -13.34
C GLN A 443 4.85 -22.91 -14.24
N THR A 444 3.84 -22.20 -13.72
CA THR A 444 3.11 -21.18 -14.47
C THR A 444 3.98 -19.95 -14.78
N LEU A 445 4.97 -19.63 -13.95
CA LEU A 445 5.93 -18.55 -14.20
C LEU A 445 6.77 -18.77 -15.48
N LEU A 446 6.90 -19.96 -15.99
CA LEU A 446 7.71 -20.30 -17.18
C LEU A 446 7.05 -19.90 -18.53
N ILE A 447 6.15 -18.92 -18.53
CA ILE A 447 5.38 -18.50 -19.72
C ILE A 447 5.98 -17.28 -20.46
N ASP A 448 7.13 -16.77 -20.05
CA ASP A 448 7.71 -15.52 -20.58
C ASP A 448 7.84 -15.51 -22.11
N ASN A 449 8.33 -16.61 -22.69
CA ASN A 449 8.53 -16.72 -24.13
C ASN A 449 7.23 -16.61 -24.94
N LYS A 450 6.08 -16.95 -24.33
CA LYS A 450 4.76 -16.84 -24.96
C LYS A 450 4.18 -15.44 -24.76
N ILE A 451 4.31 -14.89 -23.56
CA ILE A 451 3.63 -13.63 -23.19
C ILE A 451 4.33 -12.37 -23.74
N GLN A 452 5.66 -12.41 -23.87
CA GLN A 452 6.43 -11.30 -24.37
C GLN A 452 6.03 -10.85 -25.80
N PRO A 453 5.88 -11.75 -26.79
CA PRO A 453 5.36 -11.38 -28.11
C PRO A 453 3.93 -10.83 -28.07
N ILE A 454 3.06 -11.42 -27.25
CA ILE A 454 1.65 -11.02 -27.09
C ILE A 454 1.55 -9.56 -26.59
N SER A 455 2.42 -9.16 -25.67
CA SER A 455 2.43 -7.80 -25.08
C SER A 455 2.59 -6.69 -26.14
N ASN A 456 3.20 -6.97 -27.29
CA ASN A 456 3.37 -5.99 -28.36
C ASN A 456 2.02 -5.50 -28.93
N THR A 457 1.05 -6.39 -29.09
CA THR A 457 -0.29 -6.01 -29.60
C THR A 457 -1.01 -5.08 -28.64
N PHE A 458 -0.85 -5.27 -27.33
CA PHE A 458 -1.42 -4.37 -26.34
C PHE A 458 -0.82 -2.96 -26.41
N ASN A 459 0.46 -2.84 -26.75
CA ASN A 459 1.14 -1.54 -26.81
C ASN A 459 0.65 -0.62 -27.93
N GLU A 460 0.09 -1.18 -28.98
CA GLU A 460 -0.46 -0.46 -30.14
C GLU A 460 -1.95 -0.12 -29.93
N ALA A 461 -2.60 -0.74 -28.94
CA ALA A 461 -4.02 -0.56 -28.69
C ALA A 461 -4.33 0.74 -27.93
N LYS A 462 -5.47 1.35 -28.26
CA LYS A 462 -6.02 2.51 -27.52
C LYS A 462 -6.57 2.11 -26.16
N GLY A 463 -7.09 0.88 -26.05
CA GLY A 463 -7.67 0.32 -24.86
C GLY A 463 -7.72 -1.20 -24.91
N SER A 464 -8.08 -1.82 -23.79
CA SER A 464 -8.22 -3.28 -23.65
C SER A 464 -9.30 -3.62 -22.64
N MET A 465 -9.95 -4.78 -22.84
CA MET A 465 -10.91 -5.31 -21.89
C MET A 465 -10.44 -6.65 -21.32
N PHE A 466 -10.83 -6.90 -20.08
CA PHE A 466 -10.54 -8.14 -19.36
C PHE A 466 -11.86 -8.74 -18.89
N LEU A 467 -12.13 -9.97 -19.32
CA LEU A 467 -13.42 -10.62 -19.09
C LEU A 467 -13.25 -11.86 -18.22
N GLY A 468 -14.13 -12.03 -17.24
CA GLY A 468 -14.18 -13.22 -16.39
C GLY A 468 -15.59 -13.48 -15.86
N ARG A 469 -15.83 -14.70 -15.36
CA ARG A 469 -17.06 -15.05 -14.62
C ARG A 469 -16.70 -15.70 -13.29
N GLY A 470 -17.62 -15.61 -12.30
CA GLY A 470 -17.36 -16.14 -10.98
C GLY A 470 -16.05 -15.55 -10.42
N PHE A 471 -15.21 -16.37 -9.82
CA PHE A 471 -13.92 -15.94 -9.27
C PHE A 471 -12.94 -15.39 -10.33
N SER A 472 -13.13 -15.68 -11.62
CA SER A 472 -12.31 -15.10 -12.68
C SER A 472 -12.59 -13.61 -12.92
N TYR A 473 -13.75 -13.08 -12.48
CA TYR A 473 -14.06 -11.66 -12.61
C TYR A 473 -13.16 -10.75 -11.73
N PRO A 474 -12.97 -10.99 -10.42
CA PRO A 474 -12.00 -10.24 -9.63
C PRO A 474 -10.58 -10.31 -10.18
N ILE A 475 -10.18 -11.44 -10.77
CA ILE A 475 -8.87 -11.59 -11.39
C ILE A 475 -8.79 -10.77 -12.70
N ALA A 476 -9.87 -10.69 -13.48
CA ALA A 476 -9.95 -9.80 -14.63
C ALA A 476 -9.81 -8.31 -14.25
N LEU A 477 -10.44 -7.89 -13.16
CA LEU A 477 -10.27 -6.54 -12.58
C LEU A 477 -8.82 -6.26 -12.21
N GLU A 478 -8.17 -7.22 -11.54
CA GLU A 478 -6.76 -7.10 -11.14
C GLU A 478 -5.82 -7.02 -12.35
N GLY A 479 -6.03 -7.84 -13.37
CA GLY A 479 -5.27 -7.79 -14.61
C GLY A 479 -5.41 -6.45 -15.34
N ALA A 480 -6.63 -5.93 -15.44
CA ALA A 480 -6.91 -4.62 -16.03
C ALA A 480 -6.23 -3.50 -15.21
N LEU A 481 -6.26 -3.60 -13.87
CA LEU A 481 -5.58 -2.66 -12.99
C LEU A 481 -4.06 -2.66 -13.24
N LYS A 482 -3.42 -3.83 -13.26
CA LYS A 482 -1.97 -3.95 -13.51
C LYS A 482 -1.58 -3.38 -14.88
N LEU A 483 -2.36 -3.66 -15.92
CA LEU A 483 -2.06 -3.13 -17.27
C LEU A 483 -2.13 -1.60 -17.28
N LYS A 484 -3.19 -0.98 -16.72
CA LYS A 484 -3.32 0.49 -16.71
C LYS A 484 -2.28 1.18 -15.83
N GLU A 485 -1.93 0.61 -14.67
CA GLU A 485 -0.94 1.17 -13.77
C GLU A 485 0.46 1.28 -14.40
N LEU A 486 0.87 0.28 -15.14
CA LEU A 486 2.22 0.13 -15.64
C LEU A 486 2.41 0.65 -17.08
N SER A 487 1.45 0.35 -17.97
CA SER A 487 1.56 0.65 -19.39
C SER A 487 0.80 1.91 -19.82
N TYR A 488 -0.04 2.47 -18.92
CA TYR A 488 -0.94 3.61 -19.15
C TYR A 488 -1.94 3.36 -20.29
N ILE A 489 -2.19 2.09 -20.64
CA ILE A 489 -3.25 1.69 -21.56
C ILE A 489 -4.56 1.70 -20.76
N HIS A 490 -5.59 2.32 -21.31
CA HIS A 490 -6.92 2.25 -20.70
C HIS A 490 -7.42 0.80 -20.73
N ALA A 491 -7.58 0.20 -19.55
CA ALA A 491 -7.97 -1.19 -19.40
C ALA A 491 -9.08 -1.35 -18.35
N GLU A 492 -10.12 -2.12 -18.68
CA GLU A 492 -11.26 -2.34 -17.79
C GLU A 492 -11.59 -3.82 -17.67
N GLY A 493 -11.94 -4.24 -16.46
CA GLY A 493 -12.42 -5.59 -16.16
C GLY A 493 -13.94 -5.65 -16.09
N TYR A 494 -14.55 -6.66 -16.72
CA TYR A 494 -16.00 -6.84 -16.68
C TYR A 494 -16.39 -8.29 -16.36
N PRO A 495 -17.52 -8.50 -15.66
CA PRO A 495 -18.17 -9.80 -15.71
C PRO A 495 -18.54 -10.10 -17.17
N ALA A 496 -18.10 -11.22 -17.72
CA ALA A 496 -18.29 -11.49 -19.14
C ALA A 496 -19.76 -11.45 -19.60
N GLY A 497 -20.71 -11.74 -18.69
CA GLY A 497 -22.14 -11.62 -18.95
C GLY A 497 -22.63 -10.19 -19.13
N GLU A 498 -21.97 -9.21 -18.51
CA GLU A 498 -22.37 -7.79 -18.55
C GLU A 498 -21.97 -7.11 -19.87
N MET A 499 -21.20 -7.76 -20.73
CA MET A 499 -20.81 -7.19 -22.02
C MET A 499 -22.01 -6.73 -22.83
N LYS A 500 -23.12 -7.48 -22.81
CA LYS A 500 -24.36 -7.17 -23.54
C LYS A 500 -25.11 -5.95 -23.01
N HIS A 501 -24.77 -5.49 -21.82
CA HIS A 501 -25.45 -4.39 -21.12
C HIS A 501 -24.72 -3.03 -21.28
N GLY A 502 -23.93 -2.89 -22.35
CA GLY A 502 -23.27 -1.63 -22.70
C GLY A 502 -21.83 -1.81 -23.22
N PRO A 503 -20.92 -2.45 -22.47
CA PRO A 503 -19.49 -2.49 -22.81
C PRO A 503 -19.18 -3.07 -24.20
N LEU A 504 -20.04 -3.94 -24.75
CA LEU A 504 -19.88 -4.52 -26.08
C LEU A 504 -19.84 -3.44 -27.20
N ALA A 505 -20.40 -2.27 -26.96
CA ALA A 505 -20.35 -1.14 -27.89
C ALA A 505 -18.93 -0.57 -28.08
N LEU A 506 -18.01 -0.85 -27.16
CA LEU A 506 -16.62 -0.39 -27.22
C LEU A 506 -15.70 -1.32 -28.02
N ILE A 507 -16.18 -2.49 -28.44
CA ILE A 507 -15.36 -3.44 -29.21
C ILE A 507 -15.19 -2.91 -30.64
N GLU A 508 -13.93 -2.72 -31.01
CA GLU A 508 -13.47 -2.31 -32.35
C GLU A 508 -12.63 -3.42 -32.97
N GLU A 509 -12.49 -3.39 -34.31
CA GLU A 509 -11.62 -4.29 -35.06
C GLU A 509 -10.18 -4.24 -34.54
N GLY A 510 -9.63 -5.40 -34.19
CA GLY A 510 -8.26 -5.53 -33.67
C GLY A 510 -8.07 -5.15 -32.19
N MET A 511 -9.12 -4.73 -31.46
CA MET A 511 -9.02 -4.42 -30.02
C MET A 511 -8.61 -5.66 -29.22
N PRO A 512 -7.52 -5.62 -28.40
CA PRO A 512 -7.14 -6.76 -27.58
C PRO A 512 -8.11 -6.94 -26.42
N VAL A 513 -8.64 -8.14 -26.27
CA VAL A 513 -9.53 -8.55 -25.17
C VAL A 513 -8.95 -9.78 -24.49
N VAL A 514 -8.70 -9.70 -23.20
CA VAL A 514 -8.28 -10.85 -22.39
C VAL A 514 -9.51 -11.54 -21.84
N VAL A 515 -9.63 -12.85 -22.07
CA VAL A 515 -10.73 -13.66 -21.57
C VAL A 515 -10.19 -14.74 -20.63
N LEU A 516 -10.58 -14.68 -19.37
CA LEU A 516 -10.27 -15.70 -18.36
C LEU A 516 -11.39 -16.75 -18.37
N ALA A 517 -11.10 -17.90 -18.94
CA ALA A 517 -12.03 -19.02 -19.03
C ALA A 517 -11.37 -20.33 -18.58
N PRO A 518 -11.14 -20.49 -17.26
CA PRO A 518 -10.71 -21.79 -16.74
C PRO A 518 -11.80 -22.85 -16.94
N ARG A 519 -11.42 -24.13 -16.95
CA ARG A 519 -12.30 -25.30 -17.12
C ARG A 519 -13.13 -25.55 -15.84
N ASP A 520 -13.92 -24.55 -15.46
CA ASP A 520 -14.85 -24.54 -14.33
C ASP A 520 -16.31 -24.66 -14.79
N ASN A 521 -17.23 -24.58 -13.85
CA ASN A 521 -18.68 -24.60 -14.11
C ASN A 521 -19.16 -23.46 -15.04
N TYR A 522 -18.39 -22.38 -15.18
CA TYR A 522 -18.71 -21.22 -16.00
C TYR A 522 -18.07 -21.25 -17.39
N TYR A 523 -17.16 -22.21 -17.66
CA TYR A 523 -16.37 -22.29 -18.88
C TYR A 523 -17.20 -22.09 -20.14
N LYS A 524 -18.23 -22.93 -20.37
CA LYS A 524 -19.07 -22.87 -21.58
C LYS A 524 -19.74 -21.50 -21.76
N LYS A 525 -20.16 -20.87 -20.68
CA LYS A 525 -20.79 -19.53 -20.72
C LYS A 525 -19.78 -18.45 -21.03
N THR A 526 -18.58 -18.54 -20.47
CA THR A 526 -17.48 -17.60 -20.72
C THR A 526 -17.03 -17.70 -22.17
N ILE A 527 -16.87 -18.91 -22.73
CA ILE A 527 -16.56 -19.13 -24.15
C ILE A 527 -17.66 -18.54 -25.05
N SER A 528 -18.94 -18.71 -24.72
CA SER A 528 -20.03 -18.08 -25.48
C SER A 528 -19.92 -16.56 -25.49
N ASN A 529 -19.57 -15.90 -24.35
CA ASN A 529 -19.34 -14.45 -24.32
C ASN A 529 -18.07 -14.04 -25.09
N MET A 530 -17.05 -14.88 -25.08
CA MET A 530 -15.84 -14.68 -25.89
C MET A 530 -16.17 -14.62 -27.38
N GLN A 531 -17.03 -15.52 -27.89
CA GLN A 531 -17.47 -15.51 -29.29
C GLN A 531 -18.18 -14.20 -29.66
N GLU A 532 -18.90 -13.58 -28.75
CA GLU A 532 -19.60 -12.32 -29.00
C GLU A 532 -18.62 -11.15 -29.26
N VAL A 533 -17.47 -11.11 -28.59
CA VAL A 533 -16.44 -10.09 -28.82
C VAL A 533 -15.61 -10.43 -30.09
N ILE A 534 -15.32 -11.72 -30.32
CA ILE A 534 -14.65 -12.19 -31.55
C ILE A 534 -15.47 -11.82 -32.80
N ALA A 535 -16.79 -12.03 -32.77
CA ALA A 535 -17.70 -11.70 -33.88
C ALA A 535 -17.73 -10.19 -34.22
N ARG A 536 -17.14 -9.34 -33.38
CA ARG A 536 -17.01 -7.87 -33.57
C ARG A 536 -15.59 -7.43 -33.88
N GLY A 537 -14.71 -8.37 -34.19
CA GLY A 537 -13.34 -8.09 -34.60
C GLY A 537 -12.33 -7.98 -33.47
N ALA A 538 -12.69 -8.32 -32.21
CA ALA A 538 -11.73 -8.33 -31.11
C ALA A 538 -10.61 -9.35 -31.34
N LYS A 539 -9.36 -8.98 -31.00
CA LYS A 539 -8.23 -9.90 -30.85
C LYS A 539 -8.25 -10.51 -29.45
N VAL A 540 -8.76 -11.75 -29.35
CA VAL A 540 -8.92 -12.39 -28.04
C VAL A 540 -7.67 -13.15 -27.64
N LEU A 541 -7.12 -12.79 -26.48
CA LEU A 541 -6.19 -13.58 -25.69
C LEU A 541 -7.00 -14.41 -24.69
N LEU A 542 -7.12 -15.71 -24.95
CA LEU A 542 -7.73 -16.66 -24.04
C LEU A 542 -6.71 -17.15 -23.01
N ILE A 543 -7.02 -17.01 -21.72
CA ILE A 543 -6.27 -17.61 -20.61
C ILE A 543 -7.14 -18.69 -19.98
N THR A 544 -6.66 -19.93 -20.01
CA THR A 544 -7.36 -21.13 -19.51
C THR A 544 -6.37 -22.05 -18.79
N ASN A 545 -6.83 -23.12 -18.19
CA ASN A 545 -5.95 -24.14 -17.62
C ASN A 545 -5.82 -25.35 -18.55
N LYS A 546 -4.69 -26.05 -18.47
CA LYS A 546 -4.39 -27.26 -19.24
C LYS A 546 -5.50 -28.29 -19.11
N SER A 547 -5.93 -28.86 -20.24
CA SER A 547 -6.93 -29.92 -20.31
C SER A 547 -6.63 -30.85 -21.47
N LYS A 548 -7.17 -32.08 -21.41
CA LYS A 548 -7.17 -33.00 -22.53
C LYS A 548 -8.24 -32.68 -23.57
N ASP A 549 -9.27 -31.90 -23.15
CA ASP A 549 -10.35 -31.50 -24.03
C ASP A 549 -9.90 -30.38 -24.94
N GLU A 550 -10.20 -30.47 -26.22
CA GLU A 550 -9.93 -29.40 -27.18
C GLU A 550 -10.71 -28.12 -26.84
N ILE A 551 -10.14 -27.00 -27.21
CA ILE A 551 -10.81 -25.71 -27.14
C ILE A 551 -11.71 -25.61 -28.36
N VAL A 552 -13.01 -25.82 -28.17
CA VAL A 552 -14.01 -25.70 -29.23
C VAL A 552 -14.35 -24.24 -29.47
N SER A 553 -13.47 -23.51 -30.14
CA SER A 553 -13.71 -22.11 -30.52
C SER A 553 -12.81 -21.72 -31.69
N GLU A 554 -13.40 -21.10 -32.71
CA GLU A 554 -12.69 -20.57 -33.87
C GLU A 554 -12.25 -19.11 -33.65
N ASN A 555 -11.23 -18.67 -34.39
CA ASN A 555 -10.76 -17.29 -34.45
C ASN A 555 -10.25 -16.71 -33.11
N ILE A 556 -9.74 -17.54 -32.21
CA ILE A 556 -8.98 -17.09 -31.05
C ILE A 556 -7.61 -16.61 -31.56
N TRP A 557 -7.22 -15.39 -31.20
CA TRP A 557 -5.93 -14.84 -31.60
C TRP A 557 -4.76 -15.56 -30.93
N GLU A 558 -4.80 -15.73 -29.61
CA GLU A 558 -3.78 -16.42 -28.83
C GLU A 558 -4.39 -17.15 -27.63
N THR A 559 -3.76 -18.25 -27.23
CA THR A 559 -4.15 -19.00 -26.03
C THR A 559 -2.97 -19.23 -25.11
N LEU A 560 -3.14 -18.86 -23.84
CA LEU A 560 -2.21 -19.17 -22.76
C LEU A 560 -2.85 -20.19 -21.80
N GLU A 561 -2.13 -21.27 -21.56
CA GLU A 561 -2.58 -22.30 -20.63
C GLU A 561 -1.72 -22.25 -19.36
N VAL A 562 -2.39 -22.13 -18.21
CA VAL A 562 -1.79 -22.29 -16.88
C VAL A 562 -1.91 -23.76 -16.44
N GLU A 563 -1.24 -24.15 -15.37
CA GLU A 563 -1.35 -25.50 -14.82
C GLU A 563 -2.79 -25.79 -14.34
N SER A 564 -3.16 -27.09 -14.32
CA SER A 564 -4.46 -27.51 -13.82
C SER A 564 -4.42 -27.81 -12.32
N THR A 565 -5.46 -27.36 -11.62
CA THR A 565 -5.67 -27.61 -10.19
C THR A 565 -7.16 -27.59 -9.89
N ASN A 566 -7.56 -27.73 -8.63
CA ASN A 566 -8.96 -27.53 -8.25
C ASN A 566 -9.39 -26.07 -8.47
N GLU A 567 -10.70 -25.85 -8.61
CA GLU A 567 -11.28 -24.55 -8.97
C GLU A 567 -10.87 -23.43 -8.00
N ASP A 568 -10.79 -23.70 -6.71
CA ASP A 568 -10.44 -22.70 -5.67
C ASP A 568 -9.04 -22.10 -5.87
N LEU A 569 -8.11 -22.86 -6.43
CA LEU A 569 -6.71 -22.46 -6.58
C LEU A 569 -6.38 -21.88 -7.97
N LEU A 570 -7.29 -22.00 -8.94
CA LEU A 570 -7.11 -21.43 -10.28
C LEU A 570 -6.89 -19.92 -10.26
N PRO A 571 -7.52 -19.10 -9.37
CA PRO A 571 -7.27 -17.68 -9.30
C PRO A 571 -5.79 -17.30 -9.10
N PHE A 572 -5.04 -18.08 -8.32
CA PHE A 572 -3.60 -17.88 -8.13
C PHE A 572 -2.82 -18.02 -9.43
N LEU A 573 -3.15 -19.06 -10.21
CA LEU A 573 -2.46 -19.37 -11.47
C LEU A 573 -2.85 -18.37 -12.59
N LEU A 574 -4.13 -18.00 -12.68
CA LEU A 574 -4.64 -17.06 -13.68
C LEU A 574 -4.08 -15.63 -13.48
N THR A 575 -3.65 -15.28 -12.28
CA THR A 575 -3.07 -13.97 -11.98
C THR A 575 -1.69 -13.81 -12.63
N ILE A 576 -0.88 -14.86 -12.71
CA ILE A 576 0.51 -14.81 -13.19
C ILE A 576 0.61 -14.27 -14.64
N PRO A 577 -0.13 -14.80 -15.63
CA PRO A 577 -0.09 -14.27 -16.99
C PRO A 577 -0.43 -12.78 -17.08
N LEU A 578 -1.37 -12.33 -16.26
CA LEU A 578 -1.83 -10.94 -16.26
C LEU A 578 -0.76 -9.97 -15.73
N GLN A 579 -0.07 -10.35 -14.65
CA GLN A 579 1.05 -9.58 -14.11
C GLN A 579 2.20 -9.52 -15.12
N LYS A 580 2.55 -10.63 -15.75
CA LYS A 580 3.61 -10.68 -16.77
C LYS A 580 3.22 -9.90 -18.03
N LEU A 581 1.96 -9.95 -18.47
CA LEU A 581 1.45 -9.13 -19.58
C LEU A 581 1.64 -7.64 -19.31
N ALA A 582 1.23 -7.17 -18.14
CA ALA A 582 1.38 -5.78 -17.74
C ALA A 582 2.86 -5.36 -17.65
N TYR A 583 3.71 -6.22 -17.08
CA TYR A 583 5.15 -6.01 -16.97
C TYR A 583 5.81 -5.84 -18.35
N TYR A 584 5.59 -6.80 -19.29
CA TYR A 584 6.21 -6.75 -20.62
C TYR A 584 5.65 -5.61 -21.48
N SER A 585 4.37 -5.26 -21.32
CA SER A 585 3.77 -4.10 -22.00
C SER A 585 4.47 -2.80 -21.56
N ALA A 586 4.71 -2.61 -20.25
CA ALA A 586 5.43 -1.45 -19.73
C ALA A 586 6.91 -1.44 -20.13
N LEU A 587 7.57 -2.61 -20.07
CA LEU A 587 8.97 -2.79 -20.46
C LEU A 587 9.21 -2.37 -21.91
N LYS A 588 8.35 -2.77 -22.83
CA LYS A 588 8.43 -2.43 -24.25
C LYS A 588 8.28 -0.93 -24.49
N LYS A 589 7.42 -0.25 -23.72
CA LYS A 589 7.23 1.21 -23.79
C LYS A 589 8.36 2.00 -23.13
N GLY A 590 9.30 1.34 -22.44
CA GLY A 590 10.40 2.00 -21.74
C GLY A 590 9.98 2.79 -20.50
N PHE A 591 8.83 2.46 -19.91
CA PHE A 591 8.33 3.12 -18.70
C PHE A 591 9.05 2.63 -17.45
N ASP A 592 9.05 3.45 -16.41
CA ASP A 592 9.54 3.04 -15.09
C ASP A 592 8.53 2.10 -14.44
N ILE A 593 8.87 0.81 -14.41
CA ILE A 593 7.98 -0.27 -13.95
C ILE A 593 7.84 -0.25 -12.42
N ASP A 594 8.93 0.03 -11.72
CA ASP A 594 8.94 0.02 -10.26
C ASP A 594 8.26 1.27 -9.67
N LYS A 595 8.31 2.40 -10.41
CA LYS A 595 7.75 3.69 -10.02
C LYS A 595 6.95 4.32 -11.17
N PRO A 596 5.78 3.76 -11.51
CA PRO A 596 4.94 4.31 -12.58
C PRO A 596 4.44 5.71 -12.20
N ARG A 597 4.30 6.58 -13.20
CA ARG A 597 3.91 7.99 -13.00
C ARG A 597 2.58 8.10 -12.24
N ASN A 598 2.45 9.12 -11.39
CA ASN A 598 1.23 9.46 -10.66
C ASN A 598 0.70 8.33 -9.75
N LEU A 599 1.56 7.39 -9.34
CA LEU A 599 1.21 6.33 -8.42
C LEU A 599 2.22 6.24 -7.28
N ALA A 600 1.76 5.86 -6.11
CA ALA A 600 2.58 5.58 -4.94
C ALA A 600 2.26 4.20 -4.37
N LYS A 601 3.25 3.55 -3.74
CA LYS A 601 3.10 2.19 -3.20
C LYS A 601 1.99 2.07 -2.17
N SER A 602 1.77 3.08 -1.35
CA SER A 602 0.74 3.07 -0.32
C SER A 602 0.15 4.48 -0.17
N VAL A 603 -1.16 4.64 -0.18
CA VAL A 603 -1.87 5.92 -0.05
C VAL A 603 -2.16 6.17 1.43
N THR A 604 -1.36 7.03 2.09
CA THR A 604 -1.48 7.35 3.54
C THR A 604 -2.09 8.72 3.81
N VAL A 605 -2.58 9.38 2.79
CA VAL A 605 -3.33 10.65 2.86
C VAL A 605 -4.58 10.54 2.01
N GLU A 606 -5.55 11.35 2.32
CA GLU A 606 -6.80 11.46 1.59
C GLU A 606 -6.69 12.46 0.45
#